data_43c225014e70b05518df14b86accaec6
#
_entry.id   43c225014e70b05518df14b86accaec6
#
_cell.length_a   1.000
_cell.length_b   1.000
_cell.length_c   1.000
_cell.angle_alpha   90.00
_cell.angle_beta   90.00
_cell.angle_gamma   90.00
#
_symmetry.space_group_name_H-M   'P 1'
#
loop_
_entity.id
_entity.type
_entity.pdbx_description
1 polymer ?
#
loop_
_entity_poly.entity_id
_entity_poly.type
_entity_poly.pdbx_seq_one_letter_code
_entity_poly.pdbx_strand_id
1 'polypeptide(L)'
;MHKFFFTIITATYNTAMTLPRLLDSLAEQTCRDFELIIQDGASTDDTVAIAESYRDKLPSLSLVSEPDTGIYDAWNKAIKRTTGEWVIFLGADDTLIDAHVLDNVHKKLNSISESTIFAAGSVLICNG
;
A
#
# COMPACT_ATOMS: atom_id res chain seq x y z
N MET A 1 0.97 -1.55 20.34
CA MET A 1 2.17 -2.06 19.65
C MET A 1 1.89 -2.23 18.18
N HIS A 2 2.81 -1.77 17.34
CA HIS A 2 2.63 -1.90 15.88
C HIS A 2 3.30 -3.17 15.38
N LYS A 3 2.60 -3.92 14.52
CA LYS A 3 3.10 -5.16 13.95
C LYS A 3 4.09 -4.93 12.81
N PHE A 4 3.89 -3.84 12.05
CA PHE A 4 4.75 -3.45 10.93
C PHE A 4 5.14 -1.98 11.06
N PHE A 5 6.25 -1.60 10.43
CA PHE A 5 6.62 -0.18 10.38
C PHE A 5 5.68 0.58 9.44
N PHE A 6 5.39 0.02 8.27
CA PHE A 6 4.48 0.66 7.32
C PHE A 6 3.19 -0.14 7.15
N THR A 7 2.07 0.57 7.01
CA THR A 7 0.87 0.06 6.38
C THR A 7 0.69 0.82 5.06
N ILE A 8 0.64 0.10 3.95
CA ILE A 8 0.37 0.69 2.64
C ILE A 8 -1.08 0.37 2.30
N ILE A 9 -1.85 1.41 1.98
CA ILE A 9 -3.27 1.29 1.64
C ILE A 9 -3.45 1.61 0.17
N THR A 10 -4.11 0.72 -0.55
CA THR A 10 -4.47 0.91 -1.94
C THR A 10 -5.95 0.59 -2.12
N ALA A 11 -6.70 1.56 -2.64
CA ALA A 11 -8.09 1.34 -3.04
C ALA A 11 -8.10 0.91 -4.51
N THR A 12 -8.87 -0.12 -4.84
CA THR A 12 -8.94 -0.63 -6.21
C THR A 12 -10.39 -0.73 -6.68
N TYR A 13 -10.59 -0.49 -7.97
CA TYR A 13 -11.84 -0.79 -8.65
C TYR A 13 -11.55 -0.94 -10.14
N ASN A 14 -11.65 -2.18 -10.65
CA ASN A 14 -11.39 -2.51 -12.06
C ASN A 14 -10.04 -1.97 -12.53
N THR A 15 -8.97 -2.32 -11.81
CA THR A 15 -7.61 -1.82 -12.04
C THR A 15 -6.67 -2.94 -12.51
N ALA A 16 -7.19 -3.97 -13.17
CA ALA A 16 -6.39 -5.11 -13.60
C ALA A 16 -5.22 -4.73 -14.50
N MET A 17 -5.34 -3.65 -15.28
CA MET A 17 -4.28 -3.23 -16.21
C MET A 17 -3.11 -2.54 -15.51
N THR A 18 -3.36 -1.82 -14.42
CA THR A 18 -2.33 -1.01 -13.75
C THR A 18 -1.79 -1.65 -12.48
N LEU A 19 -2.60 -2.45 -11.81
CA LEU A 19 -2.26 -3.01 -10.50
C LEU A 19 -0.96 -3.84 -10.50
N PRO A 20 -0.65 -4.65 -11.53
CA PRO A 20 0.59 -5.43 -11.51
C PRO A 20 1.85 -4.58 -11.37
N ARG A 21 1.90 -3.39 -11.97
CA ARG A 21 3.07 -2.50 -11.84
C ARG A 21 3.31 -2.07 -10.41
N LEU A 22 2.24 -1.69 -9.71
CA LEU A 22 2.34 -1.32 -8.30
C LEU A 22 2.79 -2.53 -7.48
N LEU A 23 2.16 -3.68 -7.67
CA LEU A 23 2.47 -4.88 -6.89
C LEU A 23 3.90 -5.36 -7.13
N ASP A 24 4.38 -5.31 -8.39
CA ASP A 24 5.76 -5.65 -8.71
C ASP A 24 6.73 -4.71 -7.99
N SER A 25 6.44 -3.40 -7.98
CA SER A 25 7.30 -2.43 -7.32
C SER A 25 7.35 -2.64 -5.81
N LEU A 26 6.25 -3.08 -5.21
CA LEU A 26 6.21 -3.40 -3.77
C LEU A 26 6.93 -4.73 -3.48
N ALA A 27 6.77 -5.72 -4.35
CA ALA A 27 7.42 -7.02 -4.16
C ALA A 27 8.94 -6.93 -4.24
N GLU A 28 9.46 -5.93 -4.96
CA GLU A 28 10.90 -5.72 -5.15
C GLU A 28 11.54 -4.85 -4.06
N GLN A 29 10.77 -4.30 -3.12
CA GLN A 29 11.32 -3.43 -2.09
C GLN A 29 12.29 -4.18 -1.17
N THR A 30 13.44 -3.56 -0.90
CA THR A 30 14.42 -4.11 0.03
C THR A 30 13.93 -4.05 1.47
N CYS A 31 13.16 -3.01 1.83
CA CYS A 31 12.48 -2.97 3.13
C CYS A 31 11.27 -3.88 3.07
N ARG A 32 11.24 -4.88 3.97
CA ARG A 32 10.15 -5.86 4.05
C ARG A 32 9.24 -5.64 5.25
N ASP A 33 9.42 -4.55 5.98
CA ASP A 33 8.67 -4.24 7.20
C ASP A 33 7.42 -3.43 6.86
N PHE A 34 6.57 -4.01 6.00
CA PHE A 34 5.31 -3.39 5.62
C PHE A 34 4.21 -4.43 5.42
N GLU A 35 2.99 -4.01 5.64
CA GLU A 35 1.79 -4.73 5.21
C GLU A 35 1.12 -3.95 4.10
N LEU A 36 0.53 -4.66 3.14
CA LEU A 36 -0.30 -4.05 2.10
C LEU A 36 -1.76 -4.37 2.39
N ILE A 37 -2.57 -3.34 2.48
CA ILE A 37 -4.02 -3.47 2.60
C ILE A 37 -4.64 -3.02 1.28
N ILE A 38 -5.34 -3.92 0.61
CA ILE A 38 -6.12 -3.59 -0.57
C ILE A 38 -7.59 -3.61 -0.20
N GLN A 39 -8.24 -2.47 -0.38
CA GLN A 39 -9.68 -2.34 -0.24
C GLN A 39 -10.26 -2.23 -1.64
N ASP A 40 -10.86 -3.32 -2.12
CA ASP A 40 -11.42 -3.41 -3.45
C ASP A 40 -12.90 -3.11 -3.42
N GLY A 41 -13.37 -2.32 -4.40
CA GLY A 41 -14.76 -1.87 -4.50
C GLY A 41 -15.65 -2.81 -5.30
N ALA A 42 -15.50 -4.12 -5.11
CA ALA A 42 -16.25 -5.15 -5.83
C ALA A 42 -15.95 -5.13 -7.34
N SER A 43 -14.67 -5.18 -7.68
CA SER A 43 -14.23 -5.24 -9.08
C SER A 43 -14.84 -6.41 -9.83
N THR A 44 -15.16 -6.18 -11.10
CA THR A 44 -15.71 -7.20 -11.98
C THR A 44 -14.69 -7.78 -12.95
N ASP A 45 -13.48 -7.19 -13.01
CA ASP A 45 -12.37 -7.71 -13.80
C ASP A 45 -11.47 -8.61 -12.94
N ASP A 46 -10.24 -8.88 -13.40
CA ASP A 46 -9.31 -9.77 -12.72
C ASP A 46 -8.53 -9.09 -11.56
N THR A 47 -8.91 -7.90 -11.14
CA THR A 47 -8.20 -7.15 -10.11
C THR A 47 -7.95 -7.98 -8.84
N VAL A 48 -8.99 -8.60 -8.29
CA VAL A 48 -8.87 -9.39 -7.05
C VAL A 48 -7.97 -10.61 -7.26
N ALA A 49 -8.13 -11.31 -8.38
CA ALA A 49 -7.31 -12.49 -8.69
C ALA A 49 -5.83 -12.11 -8.84
N ILE A 50 -5.56 -10.97 -9.49
CA ILE A 50 -4.19 -10.46 -9.63
C ILE A 50 -3.60 -10.16 -8.26
N ALA A 51 -4.33 -9.46 -7.40
CA ALA A 51 -3.86 -9.14 -6.05
C ALA A 51 -3.53 -10.40 -5.26
N GLU A 52 -4.40 -11.40 -5.29
CA GLU A 52 -4.16 -12.67 -4.60
C GLU A 52 -2.92 -13.39 -5.12
N SER A 53 -2.61 -13.27 -6.40
CA SER A 53 -1.44 -13.93 -6.98
C SER A 53 -0.11 -13.38 -6.44
N TYR A 54 -0.13 -12.22 -5.81
CA TYR A 54 1.07 -11.60 -5.24
C TYR A 54 1.26 -11.89 -3.74
N ARG A 55 0.33 -12.61 -3.12
CA ARG A 55 0.36 -12.83 -1.68
C ARG A 55 1.70 -13.40 -1.19
N ASP A 56 2.26 -14.36 -1.92
CA ASP A 56 3.52 -14.98 -1.55
C ASP A 56 4.76 -14.09 -1.81
N LYS A 57 4.59 -13.03 -2.57
CA LYS A 57 5.67 -12.11 -2.92
C LYS A 57 5.74 -10.90 -2.00
N LEU A 58 4.75 -10.72 -1.15
CA LEU A 58 4.64 -9.57 -0.25
C LEU A 58 4.80 -10.05 1.19
N PRO A 59 5.34 -9.20 2.08
CA PRO A 59 5.48 -9.58 3.50
C PRO A 59 4.14 -9.87 4.16
N SER A 60 3.10 -9.11 3.80
CA SER A 60 1.74 -9.33 4.30
C SER A 60 0.76 -8.66 3.35
N LEU A 61 -0.33 -9.35 3.06
CA LEU A 61 -1.43 -8.83 2.24
C LEU A 61 -2.74 -9.05 2.96
N SER A 62 -3.49 -7.96 3.14
CA SER A 62 -4.89 -8.00 3.60
C SER A 62 -5.76 -7.49 2.46
N LEU A 63 -6.63 -8.34 1.95
CA LEU A 63 -7.48 -8.03 0.80
C LEU A 63 -8.94 -8.22 1.18
N VAL A 64 -9.72 -7.15 1.05
CA VAL A 64 -11.16 -7.19 1.22
C VAL A 64 -11.79 -6.60 -0.04
N SER A 65 -12.76 -7.30 -0.60
CA SER A 65 -13.52 -6.83 -1.76
C SER A 65 -14.99 -6.72 -1.38
N GLU A 66 -15.52 -5.50 -1.45
CA GLU A 66 -16.91 -5.21 -1.14
C GLU A 66 -17.29 -3.88 -1.78
N PRO A 67 -18.58 -3.64 -2.10
CA PRO A 67 -18.97 -2.36 -2.66
C PRO A 67 -18.61 -1.20 -1.74
N ASP A 68 -18.18 -0.08 -2.33
CA ASP A 68 -17.90 1.14 -1.61
C ASP A 68 -18.49 2.34 -2.37
N THR A 69 -18.46 3.53 -1.74
CA THR A 69 -19.00 4.75 -2.34
C THR A 69 -17.90 5.64 -2.94
N GLY A 70 -16.70 5.11 -3.10
CA GLY A 70 -15.58 5.81 -3.69
C GLY A 70 -14.32 5.67 -2.87
N ILE A 71 -13.26 6.39 -3.30
CA ILE A 71 -11.92 6.20 -2.74
C ILE A 71 -11.86 6.53 -1.23
N TYR A 72 -12.58 7.55 -0.78
CA TYR A 72 -12.55 7.93 0.63
C TYR A 72 -13.23 6.90 1.51
N ASP A 73 -14.32 6.30 1.04
CA ASP A 73 -14.98 5.21 1.74
C ASP A 73 -14.08 3.99 1.85
N ALA A 74 -13.40 3.65 0.75
CA ALA A 74 -12.44 2.55 0.72
C ALA A 74 -11.30 2.80 1.73
N TRP A 75 -10.74 4.01 1.75
CA TRP A 75 -9.68 4.36 2.69
C TRP A 75 -10.15 4.27 4.14
N ASN A 76 -11.36 4.75 4.43
CA ASN A 76 -11.91 4.68 5.79
C ASN A 76 -12.09 3.24 6.25
N LYS A 77 -12.50 2.36 5.35
CA LYS A 77 -12.62 0.92 5.67
C LYS A 77 -11.25 0.30 5.91
N ALA A 78 -10.28 0.62 5.06
CA ALA A 78 -8.94 0.06 5.15
C ALA A 78 -8.20 0.52 6.41
N ILE A 79 -8.37 1.78 6.80
CA ILE A 79 -7.63 2.35 7.92
C ILE A 79 -7.95 1.65 9.23
N LYS A 80 -9.12 1.04 9.34
CA LYS A 80 -9.51 0.28 10.52
C LYS A 80 -8.73 -1.02 10.69
N ARG A 81 -8.05 -1.48 9.64
CA ARG A 81 -7.28 -2.71 9.63
C ARG A 81 -5.78 -2.49 9.73
N THR A 82 -5.34 -1.23 9.86
CA THR A 82 -3.91 -0.91 9.88
C THR A 82 -3.25 -1.40 11.16
N THR A 83 -2.04 -1.95 11.02
CA THR A 83 -1.20 -2.33 12.15
C THR A 83 0.16 -1.66 12.10
N GLY A 84 0.42 -0.84 11.07
CA GLY A 84 1.69 -0.16 10.90
C GLY A 84 1.80 1.09 11.72
N GLU A 85 3.03 1.46 12.03
CA GLU A 85 3.33 2.71 12.73
C GLU A 85 3.06 3.92 11.83
N TRP A 86 3.34 3.78 10.53
CA TRP A 86 3.10 4.83 9.54
C TRP A 86 2.20 4.30 8.43
N VAL A 87 1.29 5.14 7.95
CA VAL A 87 0.35 4.78 6.88
C VAL A 87 0.72 5.54 5.61
N ILE A 88 0.81 4.82 4.50
CA ILE A 88 1.08 5.38 3.18
C ILE A 88 -0.07 5.00 2.26
N PHE A 89 -0.65 6.00 1.57
CA PHE A 89 -1.69 5.78 0.58
C PHE A 89 -1.08 5.78 -0.83
N LEU A 90 -1.28 4.71 -1.58
CA LEU A 90 -0.85 4.61 -2.97
C LEU A 90 -2.05 4.30 -3.86
N GLY A 91 -2.10 4.91 -5.03
CA GLY A 91 -3.11 4.60 -6.03
C GLY A 91 -2.80 3.29 -6.76
N ALA A 92 -3.83 2.66 -7.31
CA ALA A 92 -3.66 1.40 -8.03
C ALA A 92 -2.90 1.55 -9.35
N ASP A 93 -2.73 2.78 -9.84
CA ASP A 93 -1.96 3.11 -11.03
C ASP A 93 -0.57 3.69 -10.71
N ASP A 94 -0.23 3.79 -9.42
CA ASP A 94 1.10 4.24 -9.00
C ASP A 94 2.11 3.10 -9.04
N THR A 95 3.39 3.46 -9.03
CA THR A 95 4.48 2.49 -8.88
C THR A 95 5.63 3.18 -8.16
N LEU A 96 6.33 2.45 -7.30
CA LEU A 96 7.52 2.99 -6.65
C LEU A 96 8.68 3.01 -7.63
N ILE A 97 9.49 4.06 -7.60
CA ILE A 97 10.48 4.31 -8.65
C ILE A 97 11.64 3.32 -8.64
N ASP A 98 11.98 2.74 -7.49
CA ASP A 98 13.04 1.74 -7.39
C ASP A 98 12.82 0.84 -6.17
N ALA A 99 13.75 -0.08 -5.93
CA ALA A 99 13.64 -1.06 -4.86
C ALA A 99 13.96 -0.50 -3.47
N HIS A 100 14.40 0.75 -3.35
CA HIS A 100 14.89 1.33 -2.11
C HIS A 100 14.00 2.44 -1.56
N VAL A 101 12.84 2.69 -2.16
CA VAL A 101 11.97 3.79 -1.74
C VAL A 101 11.56 3.64 -0.28
N LEU A 102 11.04 2.47 0.10
CA LEU A 102 10.59 2.24 1.48
C LEU A 102 11.76 2.25 2.47
N ASP A 103 12.89 1.71 2.08
CA ASP A 103 14.07 1.72 2.95
C ASP A 103 14.55 3.14 3.21
N ASN A 104 14.57 4.00 2.19
CA ASN A 104 14.95 5.40 2.34
C ASN A 104 13.96 6.17 3.21
N VAL A 105 12.67 5.93 3.02
CA VAL A 105 11.63 6.57 3.85
C VAL A 105 11.75 6.09 5.29
N HIS A 106 11.98 4.80 5.50
CA HIS A 106 12.15 4.22 6.82
C HIS A 106 13.30 4.91 7.59
N LYS A 107 14.44 5.08 6.92
CA LYS A 107 15.59 5.76 7.52
C LYS A 107 15.28 7.19 7.91
N LYS A 108 14.56 7.91 7.05
CA LYS A 108 14.17 9.29 7.34
C LYS A 108 13.21 9.37 8.53
N LEU A 109 12.22 8.50 8.58
CA LEU A 109 11.23 8.50 9.65
C LEU A 109 11.85 8.12 11.00
N ASN A 110 12.84 7.24 11.01
CA ASN A 110 13.54 6.88 12.24
C ASN A 110 14.33 8.04 12.85
N SER A 111 14.66 9.08 12.07
CA SER A 111 15.36 10.26 12.58
C SER A 111 14.41 11.31 13.14
N ILE A 112 13.10 11.09 13.08
CA ILE A 112 12.08 12.02 13.54
C ILE A 112 11.75 11.72 15.00
N SER A 113 11.47 12.79 15.78
CA SER A 113 11.11 12.68 17.19
C SER A 113 9.86 11.80 17.38
N GLU A 114 9.85 11.00 18.44
CA GLU A 114 8.70 10.17 18.81
C GLU A 114 7.42 10.98 19.05
N SER A 115 7.54 12.27 19.37
CA SER A 115 6.38 13.14 19.55
C SER A 115 5.74 13.55 18.23
N THR A 116 6.37 13.26 17.09
CA THR A 116 5.83 13.59 15.77
C THR A 116 4.75 12.58 15.40
N ILE A 117 3.52 13.07 15.21
CA ILE A 117 2.39 12.23 14.83
C ILE A 117 2.09 12.30 13.33
N PHE A 118 2.76 13.21 12.62
CA PHE A 118 2.58 13.41 11.18
C PHE A 118 3.89 13.83 10.56
N ALA A 119 4.23 13.22 9.45
CA ALA A 119 5.40 13.62 8.66
C ALA A 119 4.98 13.77 7.19
N ALA A 120 5.49 14.80 6.54
CA ALA A 120 5.26 15.04 5.13
C ALA A 120 6.60 15.10 4.41
N GLY A 121 6.65 14.52 3.24
CA GLY A 121 7.85 14.52 2.42
C GLY A 121 7.51 14.09 1.00
N SER A 122 8.54 14.01 0.17
CA SER A 122 8.38 13.57 -1.21
C SER A 122 8.82 12.13 -1.35
N VAL A 123 7.95 11.32 -1.91
CA VAL A 123 8.24 9.97 -2.35
C VAL A 123 8.10 9.95 -3.85
N LEU A 124 9.13 9.43 -4.55
CA LEU A 124 9.08 9.38 -6.00
C LEU A 124 8.19 8.23 -6.45
N ILE A 125 7.08 8.58 -7.07
CA ILE A 125 6.08 7.67 -7.58
C ILE A 125 5.91 7.96 -9.07
N CYS A 126 5.88 6.91 -9.87
CA CYS A 126 5.61 7.05 -11.30
C CYS A 126 4.18 6.66 -11.58
N ASN A 127 3.43 7.57 -12.17
CA ASN A 127 2.07 7.28 -12.62
C ASN A 127 2.09 6.77 -14.05
N GLY A 128 1.36 5.71 -14.25
CA GLY A 128 1.06 5.14 -15.52
C GLY A 128 2.06 5.00 -16.55
#